data_9c63d9673804506042f4d706e2c6ba25
#
_entry.id   9c63d9673804506042f4d706e2c6ba25
#
_cell.length_a   1.000
_cell.length_b   1.000
_cell.length_c   1.000
_cell.angle_alpha   90.00
_cell.angle_beta   90.00
_cell.angle_gamma   90.00
#
_symmetry.space_group_name_H-M   'P 1'
#
loop_
_entity.id
_entity.type
_entity.pdbx_description
1 polymer ?
#
loop_
_entity_poly.entity_id
_entity_poly.type
_entity_poly.pdbx_seq_one_letter_code
_entity_poly.pdbx_strand_id
1 'polypeptide(L)'
;SNSFRSDDHERNAVGLLHWEMRAAGSLVMAMAARHRLPAGGALAVDREGFAAAATEAVRAHPLISVVEEEVGALPSSGRWIVATGPLTSGALAGSIREATGAEALAFFDAIAPIVHADTIDMGVCWRQSRYDKGETEEERTAYVNCPMTKAQYDAFVDALLAADK
;
A
#
# COMPACT_ATOMS: atom_id res chain seq x y z
N SER A 1 -2.17 -0.15 -3.84
CA SER A 1 -2.16 1.12 -3.11
C SER A 1 -0.81 1.80 -3.26
N ASN A 2 -0.79 3.12 -3.26
CA ASN A 2 0.42 3.95 -3.27
C ASN A 2 0.64 4.67 -1.93
N SER A 3 -0.06 4.25 -0.87
CA SER A 3 0.05 4.84 0.47
C SER A 3 0.59 3.83 1.47
N PHE A 4 1.58 4.26 2.22
CA PHE A 4 2.15 3.56 3.38
C PHE A 4 1.46 3.94 4.69
N ARG A 5 0.30 4.59 4.65
CA ARG A 5 -0.45 5.10 5.80
C ARG A 5 0.23 6.29 6.49
N SER A 6 -0.05 6.48 7.80
CA SER A 6 0.47 7.61 8.56
C SER A 6 2.01 7.62 8.64
N ASP A 7 2.60 8.81 8.51
CA ASP A 7 4.05 9.05 8.68
C ASP A 7 4.35 9.81 9.99
N ASP A 8 3.36 10.02 10.82
CA ASP A 8 3.48 10.68 12.12
C ASP A 8 4.03 9.69 13.16
N HIS A 9 5.31 9.79 13.45
CA HIS A 9 6.01 8.87 14.36
C HIS A 9 5.74 9.14 15.85
N GLU A 10 5.21 10.31 16.18
CA GLU A 10 4.93 10.66 17.57
C GLU A 10 3.56 10.17 18.04
N ARG A 11 2.60 10.04 17.11
CA ARG A 11 1.20 9.78 17.42
C ARG A 11 0.62 8.53 16.79
N ASN A 12 1.41 7.84 15.96
CA ASN A 12 0.92 6.70 15.20
C ASN A 12 1.95 5.57 15.12
N ALA A 13 1.54 4.36 15.49
CA ALA A 13 2.42 3.19 15.49
C ALA A 13 3.03 2.88 14.11
N VAL A 14 2.29 3.11 13.01
CA VAL A 14 2.83 2.93 11.66
C VAL A 14 3.89 3.99 11.36
N GLY A 15 3.67 5.23 11.77
CA GLY A 15 4.67 6.30 11.65
C GLY A 15 5.94 5.99 12.45
N LEU A 16 5.80 5.46 13.66
CA LEU A 16 6.92 5.01 14.46
C LEU A 16 7.72 3.90 13.76
N LEU A 17 7.04 2.90 13.19
CA LEU A 17 7.68 1.87 12.39
C LEU A 17 8.45 2.45 11.20
N HIS A 18 7.89 3.42 10.50
CA HIS A 18 8.60 4.11 9.41
C HIS A 18 9.86 4.83 9.90
N TRP A 19 9.79 5.45 11.06
CA TRP A 19 10.94 6.13 11.68
C TRP A 19 12.05 5.12 12.02
N GLU A 20 11.71 4.00 12.65
CA GLU A 20 12.65 2.92 12.97
C GLU A 20 13.27 2.31 11.70
N MET A 21 12.46 2.06 10.66
CA MET A 21 12.95 1.59 9.38
C MET A 21 13.93 2.57 8.71
N ARG A 22 13.65 3.89 8.79
CA ARG A 22 14.59 4.91 8.31
C ARG A 22 15.91 4.89 9.09
N ALA A 23 15.83 4.80 10.41
CA ALA A 23 17.01 4.69 11.29
C ALA A 23 17.84 3.43 10.97
N ALA A 24 17.18 2.34 10.56
CA ALA A 24 17.83 1.12 10.12
C ALA A 24 18.35 1.15 8.67
N GLY A 25 18.23 2.27 7.95
CA GLY A 25 18.70 2.40 6.58
C GLY A 25 17.84 1.67 5.53
N SER A 26 16.53 1.54 5.78
CA SER A 26 15.60 0.85 4.86
C SER A 26 15.62 1.41 3.45
N LEU A 27 15.89 0.56 2.46
CA LEU A 27 15.79 0.89 1.03
C LEU A 27 14.37 1.36 0.68
N VAL A 28 13.34 0.68 1.18
CA VAL A 28 11.94 1.03 0.93
C VAL A 28 11.64 2.44 1.39
N MET A 29 12.06 2.81 2.61
CA MET A 29 11.84 4.17 3.13
C MET A 29 12.65 5.22 2.39
N ALA A 30 13.86 4.91 1.96
CA ALA A 30 14.69 5.82 1.17
C ALA A 30 14.05 6.12 -0.21
N MET A 31 13.53 5.09 -0.88
CA MET A 31 12.84 5.26 -2.17
C MET A 31 11.49 5.96 -2.00
N ALA A 32 10.75 5.64 -0.93
CA ALA A 32 9.49 6.32 -0.61
C ALA A 32 9.69 7.84 -0.37
N ALA A 33 10.76 8.23 0.30
CA ALA A 33 11.07 9.63 0.51
C ALA A 33 11.37 10.39 -0.80
N ARG A 34 12.05 9.74 -1.75
CA ARG A 34 12.37 10.33 -3.06
C ARG A 34 11.15 10.54 -3.96
N HIS A 35 10.14 9.70 -3.80
CA HIS A 35 8.94 9.68 -4.64
C HIS A 35 7.68 10.05 -3.86
N ARG A 36 7.85 10.81 -2.77
CA ARG A 36 6.74 11.25 -1.92
C ARG A 36 5.80 12.19 -2.68
N LEU A 37 4.51 11.96 -2.48
CA LEU A 37 3.43 12.84 -2.93
C LEU A 37 2.73 13.49 -1.74
N PRO A 38 2.19 14.71 -1.89
CA PRO A 38 1.37 15.33 -0.87
C PRO A 38 0.15 14.48 -0.52
N ALA A 39 -0.02 14.12 0.75
CA ALA A 39 -1.13 13.31 1.24
C ALA A 39 -1.44 13.60 2.73
N GLY A 40 -1.36 14.86 3.14
CA GLY A 40 -1.53 15.28 4.53
C GLY A 40 -0.51 14.57 5.44
N GLY A 41 -0.98 13.94 6.52
CA GLY A 41 -0.12 13.19 7.43
C GLY A 41 0.24 11.76 6.99
N ALA A 42 -0.06 11.37 5.75
CA ALA A 42 0.26 10.06 5.21
C ALA A 42 1.54 10.08 4.35
N LEU A 43 2.25 8.97 4.30
CA LEU A 43 3.31 8.73 3.33
C LEU A 43 2.69 8.11 2.08
N ALA A 44 2.41 8.94 1.09
CA ALA A 44 2.02 8.50 -0.25
C ALA A 44 3.17 8.70 -1.23
N VAL A 45 3.22 7.89 -2.27
CA VAL A 45 4.28 7.91 -3.26
C VAL A 45 3.74 7.89 -4.68
N ASP A 46 4.48 8.47 -5.62
CA ASP A 46 4.34 8.13 -7.03
C ASP A 46 4.69 6.66 -7.22
N ARG A 47 3.69 5.87 -7.57
CA ARG A 47 3.81 4.41 -7.63
C ARG A 47 4.84 3.94 -8.65
N GLU A 48 4.87 4.55 -9.81
CA GLU A 48 5.76 4.14 -10.90
C GLU A 48 7.20 4.53 -10.60
N GLY A 49 7.44 5.76 -10.20
CA GLY A 49 8.75 6.24 -9.80
C GLY A 49 9.34 5.47 -8.63
N PHE A 50 8.52 5.21 -7.60
CA PHE A 50 8.92 4.38 -6.45
C PHE A 50 9.31 2.96 -6.86
N ALA A 51 8.47 2.29 -7.67
CA ALA A 51 8.73 0.93 -8.12
C ALA A 51 10.00 0.84 -8.99
N ALA A 52 10.18 1.78 -9.92
CA ALA A 52 11.37 1.85 -10.76
C ALA A 52 12.65 2.05 -9.93
N ALA A 53 12.63 3.02 -9.01
CA ALA A 53 13.79 3.32 -8.17
C ALA A 53 14.16 2.15 -7.23
N ALA A 54 13.19 1.48 -6.64
CA ALA A 54 13.41 0.30 -5.81
C ALA A 54 13.99 -0.86 -6.64
N THR A 55 13.43 -1.11 -7.82
CA THR A 55 13.90 -2.15 -8.73
C THR A 55 15.35 -1.88 -9.19
N GLU A 56 15.66 -0.66 -9.58
CA GLU A 56 17.01 -0.27 -10.00
C GLU A 56 18.02 -0.47 -8.86
N ALA A 57 17.68 -0.03 -7.66
CA ALA A 57 18.57 -0.17 -6.50
C ALA A 57 18.86 -1.64 -6.15
N VAL A 58 17.86 -2.51 -6.26
CA VAL A 58 18.04 -3.95 -6.06
C VAL A 58 18.89 -4.58 -7.15
N ARG A 59 18.61 -4.26 -8.44
CA ARG A 59 19.36 -4.80 -9.58
C ARG A 59 20.81 -4.32 -9.66
N ALA A 60 21.06 -3.09 -9.20
CA ALA A 60 22.43 -2.54 -9.17
C ALA A 60 23.30 -3.10 -8.03
N HIS A 61 22.71 -3.82 -7.08
CA HIS A 61 23.47 -4.30 -5.93
C HIS A 61 24.31 -5.52 -6.29
N PRO A 62 25.65 -5.51 -6.05
CA PRO A 62 26.57 -6.53 -6.56
C PRO A 62 26.37 -7.93 -5.94
N LEU A 63 25.70 -8.03 -4.80
CA LEU A 63 25.44 -9.30 -4.10
C LEU A 63 24.01 -9.81 -4.30
N ILE A 64 23.20 -9.15 -5.17
CA ILE A 64 21.82 -9.54 -5.42
C ILE A 64 21.70 -10.03 -6.87
N SER A 65 21.19 -11.24 -7.03
CA SER A 65 20.77 -11.78 -8.33
C SER A 65 19.26 -11.81 -8.38
N VAL A 66 18.66 -11.04 -9.28
CA VAL A 66 17.20 -10.99 -9.47
C VAL A 66 16.82 -12.04 -10.51
N VAL A 67 15.93 -12.95 -10.10
CA VAL A 67 15.35 -13.98 -10.97
C VAL A 67 13.85 -13.73 -11.07
N GLU A 68 13.34 -13.59 -12.30
CA GLU A 68 11.93 -13.34 -12.58
C GLU A 68 11.26 -14.63 -13.03
N GLU A 69 10.82 -15.43 -12.05
CA GLU A 69 10.12 -16.70 -12.29
C GLU A 69 9.04 -16.94 -11.25
N GLU A 70 8.06 -17.76 -11.58
CA GLU A 70 7.08 -18.23 -10.61
C GLU A 70 7.70 -19.30 -9.72
N VAL A 71 7.67 -19.07 -8.40
CA VAL A 71 8.07 -20.06 -7.39
C VAL A 71 6.83 -20.77 -6.89
N GLY A 72 6.59 -21.99 -7.37
CA GLY A 72 5.39 -22.77 -7.04
C GLY A 72 5.49 -23.63 -5.78
N ALA A 73 6.69 -23.80 -5.22
CA ALA A 73 6.90 -24.60 -4.01
C ALA A 73 8.00 -24.02 -3.13
N LEU A 74 7.93 -24.30 -1.83
CA LEU A 74 9.00 -23.96 -0.92
C LEU A 74 10.24 -24.80 -1.23
N PRO A 75 11.43 -24.21 -1.26
CA PRO A 75 12.66 -24.96 -1.48
C PRO A 75 12.96 -25.89 -0.32
N SER A 76 13.55 -27.05 -0.63
CA SER A 76 13.88 -28.10 0.35
C SER A 76 15.13 -27.82 1.17
N SER A 77 15.94 -26.84 0.80
CA SER A 77 17.21 -26.51 1.46
C SER A 77 17.55 -25.03 1.36
N GLY A 78 18.45 -24.55 2.21
CA GLY A 78 18.87 -23.16 2.23
C GLY A 78 18.11 -22.31 3.25
N ARG A 79 18.30 -20.98 3.18
CA ARG A 79 17.57 -20.00 4.00
C ARG A 79 16.69 -19.18 3.08
N TRP A 80 15.41 -19.10 3.42
CA TRP A 80 14.40 -18.47 2.58
C TRP A 80 13.57 -17.48 3.37
N ILE A 81 13.16 -16.43 2.67
CA ILE A 81 12.16 -15.49 3.16
C ILE A 81 11.06 -15.45 2.10
N VAL A 82 9.85 -15.85 2.47
CA VAL A 82 8.67 -15.73 1.63
C VAL A 82 7.96 -14.43 1.99
N ALA A 83 7.99 -13.49 1.07
CA ALA A 83 7.42 -12.15 1.26
C ALA A 83 6.51 -11.76 0.08
N THR A 84 5.76 -12.71 -0.44
CA THR A 84 4.92 -12.57 -1.65
C THR A 84 3.62 -11.79 -1.41
N GLY A 85 3.25 -11.58 -0.14
CA GLY A 85 2.07 -10.80 0.24
C GLY A 85 0.74 -11.47 -0.11
N PRO A 86 -0.36 -10.68 -0.24
CA PRO A 86 -1.71 -11.21 -0.38
C PRO A 86 -2.01 -11.87 -1.74
N LEU A 87 -1.18 -11.65 -2.75
CA LEU A 87 -1.35 -12.22 -4.09
C LEU A 87 -0.42 -13.42 -4.35
N THR A 88 -0.10 -14.18 -3.31
CA THR A 88 0.68 -15.42 -3.42
C THR A 88 -0.04 -16.41 -4.35
N SER A 89 0.71 -17.02 -5.29
CA SER A 89 0.13 -18.00 -6.22
C SER A 89 -0.46 -19.21 -5.50
N GLY A 90 -1.48 -19.83 -6.09
CA GLY A 90 -2.14 -20.98 -5.50
C GLY A 90 -1.19 -22.16 -5.23
N ALA A 91 -0.20 -22.38 -6.10
CA ALA A 91 0.80 -23.41 -5.95
C ALA A 91 1.70 -23.16 -4.72
N LEU A 92 2.26 -21.96 -4.61
CA LEU A 92 3.10 -21.61 -3.45
C LEU A 92 2.29 -21.58 -2.14
N ALA A 93 1.06 -21.07 -2.16
CA ALA A 93 0.17 -21.09 -1.00
C ALA A 93 -0.15 -22.51 -0.54
N GLY A 94 -0.33 -23.46 -1.47
CA GLY A 94 -0.45 -24.90 -1.17
C GLY A 94 0.78 -25.45 -0.47
N SER A 95 1.96 -25.20 -1.02
CA SER A 95 3.24 -25.65 -0.44
C SER A 95 3.50 -25.06 0.96
N ILE A 96 3.11 -23.79 1.20
CA ILE A 96 3.21 -23.18 2.53
C ILE A 96 2.27 -23.87 3.52
N ARG A 97 1.02 -24.16 3.12
CA ARG A 97 0.07 -24.89 3.97
C ARG A 97 0.58 -26.28 4.36
N GLU A 98 1.12 -27.02 3.40
CA GLU A 98 1.72 -28.33 3.67
C GLU A 98 2.87 -28.25 4.68
N ALA A 99 3.75 -27.25 4.51
CA ALA A 99 4.92 -27.08 5.38
C ALA A 99 4.55 -26.60 6.79
N THR A 100 3.50 -25.81 6.94
CA THR A 100 3.11 -25.21 8.23
C THR A 100 2.01 -25.98 8.96
N GLY A 101 1.29 -26.86 8.26
CA GLY A 101 0.09 -27.53 8.80
C GLY A 101 -1.11 -26.59 9.01
N ALA A 102 -1.05 -25.37 8.53
CA ALA A 102 -2.13 -24.39 8.68
C ALA A 102 -3.27 -24.66 7.69
N GLU A 103 -4.48 -24.85 8.19
CA GLU A 103 -5.64 -25.14 7.33
C GLU A 103 -6.10 -23.94 6.49
N ALA A 104 -5.77 -22.71 6.91
CA ALA A 104 -6.15 -21.50 6.18
C ALA A 104 -5.03 -20.46 6.18
N LEU A 105 -4.58 -20.10 4.98
CA LEU A 105 -3.92 -18.83 4.71
C LEU A 105 -4.97 -17.90 4.12
N ALA A 106 -5.45 -16.95 4.91
CA ALA A 106 -6.38 -15.95 4.41
C ALA A 106 -5.60 -14.81 3.76
N PHE A 107 -5.71 -14.70 2.46
CA PHE A 107 -5.18 -13.57 1.70
C PHE A 107 -6.34 -12.71 1.22
N PHE A 108 -6.32 -11.44 1.60
CA PHE A 108 -7.29 -10.46 1.14
C PHE A 108 -6.57 -9.37 0.36
N ASP A 109 -6.99 -9.16 -0.87
CA ASP A 109 -6.58 -8.00 -1.65
C ASP A 109 -7.68 -6.93 -1.56
N ALA A 110 -7.36 -5.86 -0.84
CA ALA A 110 -8.23 -4.68 -0.77
C ALA A 110 -7.88 -3.74 -1.92
N ILE A 111 -8.46 -3.95 -3.08
CA ILE A 111 -8.29 -3.06 -4.23
C ILE A 111 -9.15 -1.81 -4.00
N ALA A 112 -8.49 -0.66 -3.83
CA ALA A 112 -9.19 0.62 -3.88
C ALA A 112 -9.56 0.93 -5.34
N PRO A 113 -10.80 1.29 -5.66
CA PRO A 113 -11.19 1.72 -7.00
C PRO A 113 -10.38 2.95 -7.42
N ILE A 114 -9.91 2.96 -8.66
CA ILE A 114 -9.20 4.08 -9.25
C ILE A 114 -10.10 4.67 -10.34
N VAL A 115 -10.32 5.99 -10.29
CA VAL A 115 -11.11 6.72 -11.28
C VAL A 115 -10.24 7.73 -12.01
N HIS A 116 -10.56 8.03 -13.25
CA HIS A 116 -9.90 9.10 -13.99
C HIS A 116 -10.22 10.48 -13.38
N ALA A 117 -9.23 11.35 -13.28
CA ALA A 117 -9.39 12.66 -12.66
C ALA A 117 -10.39 13.56 -13.41
N ASP A 118 -10.49 13.42 -14.73
CA ASP A 118 -11.43 14.13 -15.59
C ASP A 118 -12.90 13.67 -15.46
N THR A 119 -13.12 12.53 -14.79
CA THR A 119 -14.49 12.05 -14.47
C THR A 119 -15.00 12.61 -13.13
N ILE A 120 -14.20 13.40 -12.42
CA ILE A 120 -14.57 13.99 -11.13
C ILE A 120 -15.21 15.36 -11.36
N ASP A 121 -16.46 15.51 -10.96
CA ASP A 121 -17.14 16.81 -10.98
C ASP A 121 -16.66 17.69 -9.82
N MET A 122 -15.71 18.56 -10.11
CA MET A 122 -15.18 19.53 -9.14
C MET A 122 -16.15 20.66 -8.79
N GLY A 123 -17.31 20.74 -9.44
CA GLY A 123 -18.41 21.61 -9.02
C GLY A 123 -19.16 21.08 -7.79
N VAL A 124 -19.07 19.78 -7.55
CA VAL A 124 -19.68 19.07 -6.40
C VAL A 124 -18.63 18.64 -5.38
N CYS A 125 -17.46 18.21 -5.86
CA CYS A 125 -16.34 17.75 -5.05
C CYS A 125 -15.45 18.93 -4.64
N TRP A 126 -14.73 18.76 -3.53
CA TRP A 126 -13.75 19.77 -3.06
C TRP A 126 -12.45 19.13 -2.60
N ARG A 127 -11.39 19.93 -2.54
CA ARG A 127 -10.09 19.49 -2.04
C ARG A 127 -9.91 19.86 -0.58
N GLN A 128 -9.61 18.86 0.24
CA GLN A 128 -9.32 19.05 1.66
C GLN A 128 -8.67 17.78 2.23
N SER A 129 -7.67 17.93 3.06
CA SER A 129 -7.12 16.80 3.81
C SER A 129 -8.06 16.37 4.94
N ARG A 130 -7.94 15.13 5.38
CA ARG A 130 -8.74 14.61 6.48
C ARG A 130 -8.40 15.35 7.78
N TYR A 131 -9.42 15.93 8.43
CA TYR A 131 -9.28 16.77 9.63
C TYR A 131 -8.40 18.01 9.42
N ASP A 132 -8.32 18.51 8.21
CA ASP A 132 -7.54 19.70 7.83
C ASP A 132 -6.05 19.58 8.23
N LYS A 133 -5.51 18.36 8.17
CA LYS A 133 -4.11 18.05 8.49
C LYS A 133 -3.20 18.40 7.33
N GLY A 134 -2.05 18.95 7.65
CA GLY A 134 -0.97 19.29 6.74
C GLY A 134 -0.29 20.60 7.16
N GLU A 135 0.99 20.70 6.93
CA GLU A 135 1.77 21.91 7.23
C GLU A 135 1.72 22.91 6.07
N THR A 136 1.63 22.39 4.83
CA THR A 136 1.56 23.18 3.61
C THR A 136 0.15 23.21 3.04
N GLU A 137 -0.14 24.17 2.17
CA GLU A 137 -1.41 24.25 1.45
C GLU A 137 -1.63 23.00 0.55
N GLU A 138 -0.57 22.51 -0.08
CA GLU A 138 -0.62 21.29 -0.89
C GLU A 138 -1.03 20.07 -0.07
N GLU A 139 -0.51 19.94 1.14
CA GLU A 139 -0.89 18.86 2.05
C GLU A 139 -2.32 18.99 2.55
N ARG A 140 -2.76 20.22 2.85
CA ARG A 140 -4.15 20.48 3.28
C ARG A 140 -5.17 20.26 2.18
N THR A 141 -4.79 20.36 0.92
CA THR A 141 -5.65 20.16 -0.25
C THR A 141 -5.39 18.85 -1.00
N ALA A 142 -4.67 17.91 -0.39
CA ALA A 142 -4.18 16.68 -1.03
C ALA A 142 -5.28 15.69 -1.44
N TYR A 143 -6.45 15.73 -0.82
CA TYR A 143 -7.54 14.79 -1.10
C TYR A 143 -8.69 15.48 -1.81
N VAL A 144 -9.37 14.71 -2.68
CA VAL A 144 -10.67 15.10 -3.25
C VAL A 144 -11.76 14.43 -2.41
N ASN A 145 -12.67 15.25 -1.88
CA ASN A 145 -13.79 14.78 -1.09
C ASN A 145 -15.05 14.81 -1.96
N CYS A 146 -15.77 13.70 -2.03
CA CYS A 146 -17.01 13.53 -2.76
C CYS A 146 -18.17 13.45 -1.75
N PRO A 147 -19.09 14.42 -1.72
CA PRO A 147 -20.21 14.38 -0.79
C PRO A 147 -21.22 13.30 -1.15
N MET A 148 -21.89 12.78 -0.15
CA MET A 148 -23.04 11.89 -0.30
C MET A 148 -24.27 12.49 0.39
N THR A 149 -25.42 12.40 -0.22
CA THR A 149 -26.69 12.62 0.47
C THR A 149 -26.91 11.48 1.47
N LYS A 150 -27.80 11.70 2.47
CA LYS A 150 -28.14 10.64 3.42
C LYS A 150 -28.65 9.38 2.71
N ALA A 151 -29.50 9.53 1.69
CA ALA A 151 -30.03 8.41 0.94
C ALA A 151 -28.95 7.61 0.19
N GLN A 152 -27.97 8.30 -0.41
CA GLN A 152 -26.82 7.66 -1.06
C GLN A 152 -25.94 6.92 -0.05
N TYR A 153 -25.69 7.52 1.11
CA TYR A 153 -24.93 6.90 2.19
C TYR A 153 -25.61 5.64 2.73
N ASP A 154 -26.92 5.72 3.02
CA ASP A 154 -27.69 4.57 3.51
C ASP A 154 -27.67 3.42 2.48
N ALA A 155 -27.90 3.72 1.18
CA ALA A 155 -27.84 2.72 0.11
C ALA A 155 -26.42 2.10 -0.05
N PHE A 156 -25.37 2.89 0.11
CA PHE A 156 -23.99 2.41 0.10
C PHE A 156 -23.73 1.45 1.28
N VAL A 157 -24.15 1.81 2.47
CA VAL A 157 -23.99 0.95 3.68
C VAL A 157 -24.76 -0.35 3.53
N ASP A 158 -26.01 -0.30 3.03
CA ASP A 158 -26.82 -1.49 2.79
C ASP A 158 -26.17 -2.43 1.77
N ALA A 159 -25.64 -1.89 0.67
CA ALA A 159 -24.91 -2.66 -0.34
C ALA A 159 -23.63 -3.28 0.23
N LEU A 160 -22.88 -2.54 1.06
CA LEU A 160 -21.66 -3.03 1.72
C LEU A 160 -21.97 -4.19 2.69
N LEU A 161 -23.07 -4.09 3.45
CA LEU A 161 -23.48 -5.14 4.38
C LEU A 161 -23.99 -6.41 3.68
N ALA A 162 -24.55 -6.26 2.48
CA ALA A 162 -25.05 -7.34 1.64
C ALA A 162 -23.97 -8.00 0.75
N ALA A 163 -22.78 -7.39 0.64
CA ALA A 163 -21.69 -7.91 -0.18
C ALA A 163 -21.13 -9.22 0.39
N ASP A 164 -20.62 -10.08 -0.49
CA ASP A 164 -19.92 -11.31 -0.13
C ASP A 164 -18.69 -10.99 0.74
N LYS A 165 -18.48 -11.81 1.77
CA LYS A 165 -17.40 -11.63 2.77
C LYS A 165 -16.29 -12.65 2.54
#